data_cee3a045b3583e7662fcd8fd7f1f666d
#
_entry.id   cee3a045b3583e7662fcd8fd7f1f666d
#
_cell.length_a   1.000
_cell.length_b   1.000
_cell.length_c   1.000
_cell.angle_alpha   90.00
_cell.angle_beta   90.00
_cell.angle_gamma   90.00
#
_symmetry.space_group_name_H-M   'P 1'
#
loop_
_entity.id
_entity.type
_entity.pdbx_description
1 polymer ?
#
loop_
_entity_poly.entity_id
_entity_poly.type
_entity_poly.pdbx_seq_one_letter_code
_entity_poly.pdbx_strand_id
1 'polypeptide(L)'
;VEQYHKMGAIGLFEPEARLELLEGAVLKMAPIGARHASAVAVLTEMMFRSGIGGRCFVWSQNPLQLLPMTELQPDLLLLRPRADNYREFAPRQADVLLLIEVSDSSLTFDRRRKVPLYARYDIPEVWLLNIPDRCLEVMREPGELGYGQTLIKTVGEPCAPLAFAHVSLAWHA
;
A
#
# COMPACT_ATOMS: atom_id res chain seq x y z
N VAL A 1 12.06 -13.66 -0.86
CA VAL A 1 12.61 -12.31 -1.09
C VAL A 1 14.10 -12.39 -1.42
N GLU A 2 14.96 -13.03 -0.59
CA GLU A 2 16.41 -13.09 -0.83
C GLU A 2 16.78 -13.66 -2.21
N GLN A 3 16.16 -14.76 -2.62
CA GLN A 3 16.39 -15.35 -3.96
C GLN A 3 15.93 -14.41 -5.08
N TYR A 4 14.80 -13.73 -4.90
CA TYR A 4 14.29 -12.75 -5.84
C TYR A 4 15.28 -11.61 -6.07
N HIS A 5 15.87 -11.07 -4.99
CA HIS A 5 16.92 -10.04 -5.10
C HIS A 5 18.18 -10.58 -5.77
N LYS A 6 18.61 -11.82 -5.48
CA LYS A 6 19.72 -12.47 -6.16
C LYS A 6 19.49 -12.62 -7.65
N MET A 7 18.26 -13.00 -8.06
CA MET A 7 17.88 -13.09 -9.48
C MET A 7 17.98 -11.73 -10.19
N GLY A 8 17.54 -10.65 -9.54
CA GLY A 8 17.72 -9.29 -10.05
C GLY A 8 19.19 -8.90 -10.17
N ALA A 9 20.00 -9.18 -9.13
CA ALA A 9 21.43 -8.82 -9.10
C ALA A 9 22.26 -9.50 -10.20
N ILE A 10 21.89 -10.71 -10.62
CA ILE A 10 22.57 -11.43 -11.73
C ILE A 10 21.97 -11.11 -13.12
N GLY A 11 21.07 -10.11 -13.20
CA GLY A 11 20.49 -9.66 -14.48
C GLY A 11 19.43 -10.60 -15.07
N LEU A 12 18.76 -11.40 -14.27
CA LEU A 12 17.72 -12.31 -14.75
C LEU A 12 16.44 -11.56 -15.17
N PHE A 13 16.25 -10.36 -14.66
CA PHE A 13 15.15 -9.47 -15.00
C PHE A 13 15.60 -8.33 -15.92
N GLU A 14 14.72 -7.89 -16.81
CA GLU A 14 14.98 -6.69 -17.60
C GLU A 14 15.19 -5.48 -16.68
N PRO A 15 16.18 -4.60 -16.93
CA PRO A 15 16.52 -3.48 -16.04
C PRO A 15 15.35 -2.56 -15.70
N GLU A 16 14.44 -2.36 -16.65
CA GLU A 16 13.27 -1.47 -16.50
C GLU A 16 11.99 -2.22 -16.10
N ALA A 17 12.08 -3.52 -15.80
CA ALA A 17 10.91 -4.30 -15.45
C ALA A 17 10.39 -3.92 -14.06
N ARG A 18 9.15 -3.45 -14.00
CA ARG A 18 8.45 -3.27 -12.73
C ARG A 18 7.89 -4.62 -12.30
N LEU A 19 8.45 -5.19 -11.25
CA LEU A 19 8.13 -6.53 -10.77
C LEU A 19 7.74 -6.50 -9.30
N GLU A 20 6.82 -7.38 -8.92
CA GLU A 20 6.48 -7.70 -7.54
C GLU A 20 6.70 -9.20 -7.30
N LEU A 21 7.06 -9.56 -6.08
CA LEU A 21 7.08 -10.95 -5.62
C LEU A 21 5.85 -11.20 -4.75
N LEU A 22 4.94 -12.07 -5.21
CA LEU A 22 3.72 -12.43 -4.49
C LEU A 22 3.72 -13.93 -4.18
N GLU A 23 3.87 -14.29 -2.91
CA GLU A 23 3.86 -15.68 -2.44
C GLU A 23 4.80 -16.60 -3.27
N GLY A 24 6.00 -16.08 -3.62
CA GLY A 24 7.02 -16.78 -4.41
C GLY A 24 6.87 -16.67 -5.93
N ALA A 25 5.78 -16.10 -6.43
CA ALA A 25 5.59 -15.83 -7.85
C ALA A 25 6.06 -14.42 -8.22
N VAL A 26 6.88 -14.31 -9.25
CA VAL A 26 7.29 -13.01 -9.82
C VAL A 26 6.21 -12.54 -10.78
N LEU A 27 5.65 -11.36 -10.52
CA LEU A 27 4.59 -10.75 -11.30
C LEU A 27 5.09 -9.48 -11.97
N LYS A 28 4.79 -9.30 -13.25
CA LYS A 28 5.04 -8.06 -13.98
C LYS A 28 3.88 -7.10 -13.73
N MET A 29 4.20 -5.90 -13.25
CA MET A 29 3.20 -4.86 -13.02
C MET A 29 2.80 -4.20 -14.34
N ALA A 30 1.52 -3.81 -14.43
CA ALA A 30 1.05 -3.00 -15.54
C ALA A 30 1.64 -1.58 -15.52
N PRO A 31 1.75 -0.90 -16.66
CA PRO A 31 2.10 0.52 -16.70
C PRO A 31 1.11 1.37 -15.90
N ILE A 32 1.61 2.40 -15.22
CA ILE A 32 0.77 3.33 -14.45
C ILE A 32 0.01 4.25 -15.42
N GLY A 33 -1.33 4.23 -15.31
CA GLY A 33 -2.19 5.16 -16.03
C GLY A 33 -2.26 6.54 -15.37
N ALA A 34 -2.65 7.57 -16.13
CA ALA A 34 -2.70 8.96 -15.65
C ALA A 34 -3.66 9.15 -14.46
N ARG A 35 -4.83 8.49 -14.47
CA ARG A 35 -5.81 8.57 -13.36
C ARG A 35 -5.24 8.01 -12.06
N HIS A 36 -4.59 6.84 -12.14
CA HIS A 36 -3.91 6.23 -11.01
C HIS A 36 -2.80 7.14 -10.46
N ALA A 37 -1.89 7.62 -11.33
CA ALA A 37 -0.81 8.50 -10.93
C ALA A 37 -1.31 9.79 -10.25
N SER A 38 -2.36 10.41 -10.80
CA SER A 38 -3.00 11.58 -10.20
C SER A 38 -3.58 11.28 -8.82
N ALA A 39 -4.27 10.16 -8.65
CA ALA A 39 -4.85 9.78 -7.37
C ALA A 39 -3.77 9.53 -6.30
N VAL A 40 -2.67 8.85 -6.65
CA VAL A 40 -1.52 8.65 -5.74
C VAL A 40 -0.91 10.00 -5.33
N ALA A 41 -0.73 10.92 -6.27
CA ALA A 41 -0.20 12.26 -5.98
C ALA A 41 -1.11 13.05 -5.04
N VAL A 42 -2.42 13.06 -5.30
CA VAL A 42 -3.43 13.73 -4.45
C VAL A 42 -3.44 13.14 -3.04
N LEU A 43 -3.44 11.81 -2.91
CA LEU A 43 -3.37 11.15 -1.59
C LEU A 43 -2.09 11.50 -0.85
N THR A 44 -0.95 11.49 -1.53
CA THR A 44 0.34 11.84 -0.93
C THR A 44 0.32 13.28 -0.41
N GLU A 45 -0.15 14.23 -1.23
CA GLU A 45 -0.28 15.64 -0.82
C GLU A 45 -1.23 15.80 0.38
N MET A 46 -2.35 15.07 0.38
CA MET A 46 -3.31 15.07 1.47
C MET A 46 -2.68 14.61 2.80
N MET A 47 -1.82 13.57 2.77
CA MET A 47 -1.10 13.11 3.97
C MET A 47 -0.18 14.20 4.51
N PHE A 48 0.55 14.91 3.66
CA PHE A 48 1.43 16.01 4.11
C PHE A 48 0.64 17.21 4.64
N ARG A 49 -0.41 17.63 3.96
CA ARG A 49 -1.24 18.78 4.37
C ARG A 49 -2.00 18.53 5.67
N SER A 50 -2.35 17.30 5.97
CA SER A 50 -3.04 16.94 7.21
C SER A 50 -2.17 16.99 8.48
N GLY A 51 -0.86 17.18 8.32
CA GLY A 51 0.12 17.12 9.41
C GLY A 51 0.53 15.69 9.82
N ILE A 52 0.01 14.66 9.17
CA ILE A 52 0.43 13.26 9.38
C ILE A 52 1.89 13.07 8.95
N GLY A 53 2.31 13.69 7.84
CA GLY A 53 3.66 13.53 7.27
C GLY A 53 4.82 13.93 8.18
N GLY A 54 4.58 14.70 9.26
CA GLY A 54 5.59 14.99 10.28
C GLY A 54 5.64 13.97 11.44
N ARG A 55 4.74 12.98 11.46
CA ARG A 55 4.53 12.01 12.55
C ARG A 55 4.75 10.56 12.13
N CYS A 56 4.87 10.32 10.84
CA CYS A 56 5.19 9.05 10.22
C CYS A 56 6.11 9.27 9.03
N PHE A 57 6.64 8.18 8.49
CA PHE A 57 7.38 8.21 7.24
C PHE A 57 6.42 7.86 6.08
N VAL A 58 6.26 8.75 5.12
CA VAL A 58 5.43 8.53 3.93
C VAL A 58 6.27 7.83 2.88
N TRP A 59 5.85 6.62 2.46
CA TRP A 59 6.58 5.73 1.57
C TRP A 59 5.71 5.42 0.35
N SER A 60 6.05 5.97 -0.81
CA SER A 60 5.22 5.88 -2.01
C SER A 60 5.86 4.99 -3.06
N GLN A 61 5.11 4.01 -3.54
CA GLN A 61 5.47 3.12 -4.65
C GLN A 61 6.86 2.48 -4.52
N ASN A 62 7.23 2.12 -3.31
CA ASN A 62 8.49 1.47 -2.98
C ASN A 62 8.24 0.13 -2.27
N PRO A 63 9.26 -0.76 -2.20
CA PRO A 63 9.08 -2.10 -1.66
C PRO A 63 8.62 -2.14 -0.20
N LEU A 64 7.68 -3.05 0.07
CA LEU A 64 7.29 -3.56 1.37
C LEU A 64 7.59 -5.06 1.42
N GLN A 65 8.40 -5.49 2.37
CA GLN A 65 8.75 -6.90 2.55
C GLN A 65 7.80 -7.61 3.51
N LEU A 66 7.05 -8.56 3.00
CA LEU A 66 6.21 -9.49 3.76
C LEU A 66 6.90 -10.87 3.71
N LEU A 67 7.89 -11.04 4.58
CA LEU A 67 8.81 -12.18 4.54
C LEU A 67 8.10 -13.53 4.85
N PRO A 68 8.62 -14.66 4.31
CA PRO A 68 9.84 -14.75 3.48
C PRO A 68 9.60 -14.69 1.97
N MET A 69 8.34 -14.75 1.51
CA MET A 69 7.99 -15.09 0.12
C MET A 69 7.34 -13.95 -0.66
N THR A 70 7.23 -12.75 -0.06
CA THR A 70 6.49 -11.65 -0.67
C THR A 70 7.23 -10.32 -0.53
N GLU A 71 7.30 -9.57 -1.62
CA GLU A 71 7.73 -8.18 -1.67
C GLU A 71 6.87 -7.45 -2.70
N LEU A 72 6.03 -6.54 -2.22
CA LEU A 72 5.09 -5.76 -3.02
C LEU A 72 5.48 -4.30 -3.05
N GLN A 73 4.91 -3.53 -3.97
CA GLN A 73 5.09 -2.08 -4.07
C GLN A 73 3.71 -1.38 -3.92
N PRO A 74 3.19 -1.26 -2.69
CA PRO A 74 1.94 -0.54 -2.45
C PRO A 74 2.05 0.91 -2.91
N ASP A 75 0.94 1.50 -3.32
CA ASP A 75 0.94 2.86 -3.83
C ASP A 75 1.34 3.88 -2.78
N LEU A 76 0.90 3.69 -1.52
CA LEU A 76 1.30 4.56 -0.42
C LEU A 76 1.31 3.79 0.91
N LEU A 77 2.36 3.99 1.71
CA LEU A 77 2.44 3.52 3.09
C LEU A 77 2.65 4.69 4.04
N LEU A 78 2.00 4.63 5.18
CA LEU A 78 2.40 5.38 6.36
C LEU A 78 3.15 4.44 7.28
N LEU A 79 4.43 4.70 7.48
CA LEU A 79 5.33 3.86 8.26
C LEU A 79 5.67 4.51 9.59
N ARG A 80 5.99 3.70 10.59
CA ARG A 80 6.57 4.17 11.85
C ARG A 80 7.86 4.94 11.59
N PRO A 81 8.12 6.06 12.27
CA PRO A 81 9.41 6.73 12.15
C PRO A 81 10.55 5.78 12.56
N ARG A 82 11.62 5.78 11.78
CA ARG A 82 12.84 4.99 12.04
C ARG A 82 14.06 5.87 11.80
N ALA A 83 15.08 5.77 12.67
CA ALA A 83 16.23 6.66 12.66
C ALA A 83 17.05 6.61 11.36
N ASP A 84 17.11 5.46 10.70
CA ASP A 84 17.80 5.26 9.41
C ASP A 84 16.93 5.65 8.20
N ASN A 85 15.68 6.07 8.41
CA ASN A 85 14.70 6.36 7.34
C ASN A 85 14.57 5.22 6.32
N TYR A 86 14.61 3.97 6.79
CA TYR A 86 14.53 2.75 5.96
C TYR A 86 15.64 2.63 4.91
N ARG A 87 16.81 3.23 5.16
CA ARG A 87 17.96 3.22 4.24
C ARG A 87 18.70 1.88 4.23
N GLU A 88 18.77 1.21 5.36
CA GLU A 88 19.50 -0.05 5.49
C GLU A 88 18.66 -1.26 5.10
N PHE A 89 17.41 -1.26 5.50
CA PHE A 89 16.46 -2.35 5.23
C PHE A 89 15.10 -1.82 4.83
N ALA A 90 14.49 -2.41 3.82
CA ALA A 90 13.12 -2.11 3.41
C ALA A 90 12.14 -2.32 4.59
N PRO A 91 11.02 -1.59 4.62
CA PRO A 91 9.99 -1.75 5.65
C PRO A 91 9.37 -3.16 5.61
N ARG A 92 8.94 -3.61 6.78
CA ARG A 92 8.23 -4.86 7.00
C ARG A 92 6.83 -4.60 7.56
N GLN A 93 6.02 -5.66 7.67
CA GLN A 93 4.64 -5.53 8.18
C GLN A 93 4.53 -4.79 9.51
N ALA A 94 5.45 -5.01 10.46
CA ALA A 94 5.43 -4.36 11.78
C ALA A 94 5.69 -2.84 11.72
N ASP A 95 6.25 -2.34 10.63
CA ASP A 95 6.51 -0.92 10.43
C ASP A 95 5.28 -0.18 9.90
N VAL A 96 4.28 -0.90 9.36
CA VAL A 96 3.14 -0.30 8.67
C VAL A 96 2.09 0.21 9.66
N LEU A 97 1.71 1.47 9.52
CA LEU A 97 0.60 2.10 10.22
C LEU A 97 -0.67 2.12 9.36
N LEU A 98 -0.52 2.33 8.07
CA LEU A 98 -1.58 2.32 7.07
C LEU A 98 -0.98 1.94 5.72
N LEU A 99 -1.67 1.08 4.98
CA LEU A 99 -1.36 0.74 3.59
C LEU A 99 -2.49 1.23 2.69
N ILE A 100 -2.15 1.89 1.59
CA ILE A 100 -3.12 2.38 0.61
C ILE A 100 -2.77 1.81 -0.77
N GLU A 101 -3.75 1.17 -1.39
CA GLU A 101 -3.73 0.78 -2.80
C GLU A 101 -4.70 1.66 -3.59
N VAL A 102 -4.28 2.09 -4.75
CA VAL A 102 -5.10 2.85 -5.70
C VAL A 102 -5.45 1.93 -6.86
N SER A 103 -6.69 1.53 -6.96
CA SER A 103 -7.15 0.54 -7.94
C SER A 103 -7.99 1.20 -9.05
N ASP A 104 -7.49 1.10 -10.27
CA ASP A 104 -8.23 1.42 -11.50
C ASP A 104 -8.53 0.10 -12.23
N SER A 105 -7.67 -0.35 -13.12
CA SER A 105 -7.82 -1.63 -13.83
C SER A 105 -7.44 -2.86 -12.98
N SER A 106 -6.70 -2.68 -11.91
CA SER A 106 -6.23 -3.74 -11.00
C SER A 106 -7.23 -4.14 -9.90
N LEU A 107 -8.37 -3.47 -9.77
CA LEU A 107 -9.31 -3.59 -8.65
C LEU A 107 -9.62 -5.04 -8.23
N THR A 108 -9.92 -5.91 -9.18
CA THR A 108 -10.23 -7.31 -8.88
C THR A 108 -9.03 -8.06 -8.30
N PHE A 109 -7.83 -7.79 -8.80
CA PHE A 109 -6.60 -8.40 -8.32
C PHE A 109 -6.26 -7.90 -6.91
N ASP A 110 -6.29 -6.59 -6.71
CA ASP A 110 -5.97 -5.99 -5.41
C ASP A 110 -6.94 -6.49 -4.34
N ARG A 111 -8.23 -6.44 -4.61
CA ARG A 111 -9.28 -6.87 -3.66
C ARG A 111 -9.22 -8.37 -3.34
N ARG A 112 -8.93 -9.23 -4.33
CA ARG A 112 -8.97 -10.70 -4.14
C ARG A 112 -7.64 -11.34 -3.79
N ARG A 113 -6.53 -10.69 -4.11
CA ARG A 113 -5.20 -11.27 -3.91
C ARG A 113 -4.38 -10.47 -2.89
N LYS A 114 -4.21 -9.15 -3.09
CA LYS A 114 -3.38 -8.33 -2.20
C LYS A 114 -4.04 -8.09 -0.83
N VAL A 115 -5.30 -7.65 -0.81
CA VAL A 115 -6.00 -7.32 0.44
C VAL A 115 -6.06 -8.49 1.43
N PRO A 116 -6.46 -9.72 1.05
CA PRO A 116 -6.42 -10.86 1.97
C PRO A 116 -5.01 -11.23 2.40
N LEU A 117 -4.01 -11.01 1.54
CA LEU A 117 -2.62 -11.22 1.89
C LEU A 117 -2.18 -10.23 2.97
N TYR A 118 -2.49 -8.94 2.82
CA TYR A 118 -2.18 -7.93 3.84
C TYR A 118 -2.78 -8.27 5.21
N ALA A 119 -4.01 -8.78 5.23
CA ALA A 119 -4.65 -9.22 6.46
C ALA A 119 -3.89 -10.39 7.14
N ARG A 120 -3.45 -11.40 6.36
CA ARG A 120 -2.64 -12.52 6.88
C ARG A 120 -1.28 -12.11 7.43
N TYR A 121 -0.76 -10.96 7.01
CA TYR A 121 0.47 -10.36 7.53
C TYR A 121 0.22 -9.31 8.62
N ASP A 122 -0.99 -9.27 9.20
CA ASP A 122 -1.37 -8.37 10.29
C ASP A 122 -1.16 -6.88 9.97
N ILE A 123 -1.31 -6.47 8.71
CA ILE A 123 -1.34 -5.04 8.36
C ILE A 123 -2.57 -4.43 9.01
N PRO A 124 -2.42 -3.47 9.94
CA PRO A 124 -3.51 -3.07 10.84
C PRO A 124 -4.67 -2.38 10.12
N GLU A 125 -4.39 -1.69 9.02
CA GLU A 125 -5.39 -0.96 8.23
C GLU A 125 -4.96 -0.90 6.77
N VAL A 126 -5.91 -1.21 5.88
CA VAL A 126 -5.76 -1.03 4.43
C VAL A 126 -6.87 -0.13 3.91
N TRP A 127 -6.48 0.84 3.10
CA TRP A 127 -7.38 1.65 2.31
C TRP A 127 -7.25 1.25 0.84
N LEU A 128 -8.35 0.85 0.21
CA LEU A 128 -8.41 0.58 -1.22
C LEU A 128 -9.19 1.70 -1.90
N LEU A 129 -8.50 2.61 -2.58
CA LEU A 129 -9.14 3.65 -3.37
C LEU A 129 -9.63 3.04 -4.69
N ASN A 130 -10.92 2.82 -4.76
CA ASN A 130 -11.61 2.24 -5.90
C ASN A 130 -12.02 3.35 -6.87
N ILE A 131 -11.19 3.60 -7.88
CA ILE A 131 -11.43 4.66 -8.87
C ILE A 131 -12.69 4.40 -9.70
N PRO A 132 -12.94 3.18 -10.23
CA PRO A 132 -14.16 2.89 -10.99
C PRO A 132 -15.45 3.24 -10.26
N ASP A 133 -15.57 2.84 -8.99
CA ASP A 133 -16.80 3.03 -8.20
C ASP A 133 -16.77 4.34 -7.38
N ARG A 134 -15.69 5.12 -7.48
CA ARG A 134 -15.50 6.40 -6.80
C ARG A 134 -15.72 6.30 -5.27
N CYS A 135 -15.13 5.30 -4.66
CA CYS A 135 -15.22 5.09 -3.21
C CYS A 135 -13.88 4.68 -2.62
N LEU A 136 -13.77 4.83 -1.31
CA LEU A 136 -12.67 4.36 -0.50
C LEU A 136 -13.16 3.21 0.38
N GLU A 137 -12.56 2.04 0.21
CA GLU A 137 -12.81 0.88 1.04
C GLU A 137 -11.78 0.87 2.17
N VAL A 138 -12.26 1.06 3.40
CA VAL A 138 -11.42 1.09 4.61
C VAL A 138 -11.55 -0.24 5.32
N MET A 139 -10.46 -0.98 5.40
CA MET A 139 -10.43 -2.34 5.95
C MET A 139 -9.60 -2.38 7.21
N ARG A 140 -10.15 -2.99 8.26
CA ARG A 140 -9.59 -3.07 9.62
C ARG A 140 -9.80 -4.45 10.21
N GLU A 141 -9.18 -4.71 11.35
CA GLU A 141 -9.29 -6.00 12.04
C GLU A 141 -8.76 -7.16 11.18
N PRO A 142 -7.43 -7.15 10.91
CA PRO A 142 -6.80 -8.20 10.10
C PRO A 142 -6.96 -9.59 10.73
N GLY A 143 -7.09 -10.61 9.89
CA GLY A 143 -7.19 -11.99 10.32
C GLY A 143 -6.85 -12.95 9.17
N GLU A 144 -6.82 -14.26 9.46
CA GLU A 144 -6.43 -15.29 8.49
C GLU A 144 -7.30 -15.33 7.22
N LEU A 145 -8.58 -15.02 7.36
CA LEU A 145 -9.56 -15.06 6.26
C LEU A 145 -9.73 -13.69 5.55
N GLY A 146 -9.06 -12.64 6.03
CA GLY A 146 -9.19 -11.28 5.54
C GLY A 146 -9.44 -10.29 6.68
N TYR A 147 -9.95 -9.10 6.33
CA TYR A 147 -10.30 -8.08 7.31
C TYR A 147 -11.70 -8.29 7.88
N GLY A 148 -11.83 -8.24 9.20
CA GLY A 148 -13.11 -8.38 9.91
C GLY A 148 -14.07 -7.21 9.73
N GLN A 149 -13.53 -6.02 9.43
CA GLN A 149 -14.32 -4.81 9.18
C GLN A 149 -13.99 -4.20 7.82
N THR A 150 -15.02 -3.83 7.06
CA THR A 150 -14.89 -3.03 5.84
C THR A 150 -15.91 -1.91 5.87
N LEU A 151 -15.43 -0.66 5.75
CA LEU A 151 -16.26 0.54 5.67
C LEU A 151 -16.11 1.12 4.26
N ILE A 152 -17.22 1.44 3.61
CA ILE A 152 -17.23 2.13 2.32
C ILE A 152 -17.46 3.62 2.57
N LYS A 153 -16.56 4.45 2.05
CA LYS A 153 -16.63 5.91 2.09
C LYS A 153 -16.78 6.46 0.69
N THR A 154 -17.77 7.29 0.48
CA THR A 154 -17.94 8.00 -0.79
C THR A 154 -17.02 9.22 -0.88
N VAL A 155 -16.88 9.77 -2.07
CA VAL A 155 -16.10 11.00 -2.30
C VAL A 155 -16.56 12.12 -1.35
N GLY A 156 -15.62 12.75 -0.67
CA GLY A 156 -15.86 13.83 0.31
C GLY A 156 -16.24 13.36 1.72
N GLU A 157 -16.53 12.09 1.93
CA GLU A 157 -16.77 11.59 3.29
C GLU A 157 -15.48 11.53 4.10
N PRO A 158 -15.49 12.03 5.34
CA PRO A 158 -14.31 12.01 6.18
C PRO A 158 -13.94 10.60 6.63
N CYS A 159 -12.65 10.33 6.65
CA CYS A 159 -12.06 9.12 7.20
C CYS A 159 -10.80 9.46 8.00
N ALA A 160 -10.60 8.79 9.12
CA ALA A 160 -9.39 8.92 9.94
C ALA A 160 -8.61 7.60 9.92
N PRO A 161 -7.29 7.63 9.68
CA PRO A 161 -6.44 6.46 9.89
C PRO A 161 -6.47 6.03 11.36
N LEU A 162 -6.45 4.73 11.64
CA LEU A 162 -6.40 4.21 13.02
C LEU A 162 -5.27 4.82 13.84
N ALA A 163 -4.09 4.90 13.26
CA ALA A 163 -2.91 5.47 13.91
C ALA A 163 -3.01 6.98 14.17
N PHE A 164 -3.95 7.68 13.52
CA PHE A 164 -4.14 9.13 13.57
C PHE A 164 -5.62 9.50 13.69
N ALA A 165 -6.32 8.90 14.65
CA ALA A 165 -7.77 9.02 14.81
C ALA A 165 -8.29 10.48 15.00
N HIS A 166 -7.41 11.40 15.36
CA HIS A 166 -7.72 12.84 15.49
C HIS A 166 -7.63 13.61 14.18
N VAL A 167 -7.17 12.97 13.08
CA VAL A 167 -7.02 13.59 11.76
C VAL A 167 -8.18 13.14 10.87
N SER A 168 -8.91 14.10 10.34
CA SER A 168 -10.00 13.83 9.38
C SER A 168 -9.50 14.09 7.97
N LEU A 169 -9.53 13.07 7.13
CA LEU A 169 -9.16 13.14 5.73
C LEU A 169 -10.40 12.92 4.88
N ALA A 170 -10.59 13.77 3.87
CA ALA A 170 -11.65 13.58 2.89
C ALA A 170 -11.02 13.56 1.48
N TRP A 171 -11.17 12.44 0.79
CA TRP A 171 -10.72 12.31 -0.57
C TRP A 171 -11.72 12.98 -1.53
N HIS A 172 -11.21 13.77 -2.47
CA HIS A 172 -11.96 14.43 -3.52
C HIS A 172 -11.43 13.96 -4.88
N ALA A 173 -12.34 13.48 -5.74
CA ALA A 173 -12.02 12.97 -7.08
C ALA A 173 -11.70 14.09 -8.07
#